data_5aca9054612d8b60d66d48c6b01b0740
#
_entry.id   5aca9054612d8b60d66d48c6b01b0740
#
_cell.length_a   1.000
_cell.length_b   1.000
_cell.length_c   1.000
_cell.angle_alpha   90.00
_cell.angle_beta   90.00
_cell.angle_gamma   90.00
#
_symmetry.space_group_name_H-M   'P 1'
#
loop_
_entity.id
_entity.type
_entity.pdbx_description
1 polymer ?
#
loop_
_entity_poly.entity_id
_entity_poly.type
_entity_poly.pdbx_seq_one_letter_code
_entity_poly.pdbx_strand_id
1 'polypeptide(L)'
;RIHSDKLERTGDTQGKITSSKKGDFVLTLWDINKKIVFEMKDKDSISEKYIHSELNDAIENRDADYGVFVVKNKNSLPDSVGWFNEYDGNHLVCAVETDDNEEVMDGEMVHIAYKWARARLRIETSKEKKIDSSSILSKTSEIQDKLGDLMKIKRQCTNIDKSTEAIRTTTKETEKAIKNQVDDIIESISQ
;
A
#
# COMPACT_ATOMS: atom_id res chain seq x y z
N ARG A 1 -11.71 13.14 -28.67
CA ARG A 1 -11.93 12.09 -27.63
C ARG A 1 -10.73 12.13 -26.70
N ILE A 2 -10.95 12.32 -25.41
CA ILE A 2 -9.90 12.17 -24.39
C ILE A 2 -9.67 10.66 -24.27
N HIS A 3 -8.52 10.18 -24.74
CA HIS A 3 -8.10 8.80 -24.53
C HIS A 3 -7.51 8.70 -23.13
N SER A 4 -8.07 7.87 -22.28
CA SER A 4 -7.62 7.63 -20.92
C SER A 4 -7.50 6.15 -20.64
N ASP A 5 -6.66 5.79 -19.67
CA ASP A 5 -6.57 4.43 -19.18
C ASP A 5 -7.94 3.99 -18.63
N LYS A 6 -8.29 2.72 -18.83
CA LYS A 6 -9.58 2.15 -18.42
C LYS A 6 -9.37 1.23 -17.24
N LEU A 7 -9.96 1.59 -16.09
CA LEU A 7 -9.99 0.74 -14.91
C LEU A 7 -11.31 -0.03 -14.83
N GLU A 8 -11.23 -1.33 -14.62
CA GLU A 8 -12.39 -2.23 -14.47
C GLU A 8 -12.27 -3.03 -13.18
N ARG A 9 -13.36 -3.09 -12.41
CA ARG A 9 -13.47 -4.02 -11.28
C ARG A 9 -13.78 -5.41 -11.81
N THR A 10 -12.95 -6.39 -11.50
CA THR A 10 -13.03 -7.74 -12.06
C THR A 10 -13.13 -8.83 -10.99
N GLY A 11 -12.97 -8.52 -9.72
CA GLY A 11 -12.95 -9.50 -8.62
C GLY A 11 -14.22 -10.35 -8.47
N ASP A 12 -15.36 -9.86 -8.99
CA ASP A 12 -16.63 -10.59 -8.97
C ASP A 12 -16.88 -11.40 -10.24
N THR A 13 -16.04 -11.24 -11.26
CA THR A 13 -16.21 -11.89 -12.59
C THR A 13 -15.18 -12.99 -12.81
N GLN A 14 -15.60 -14.05 -13.51
CA GLN A 14 -14.68 -15.08 -13.95
C GLN A 14 -13.74 -14.54 -15.01
N GLY A 15 -12.46 -14.88 -14.91
CA GLY A 15 -11.45 -14.52 -15.89
C GLY A 15 -11.26 -15.63 -16.97
N LYS A 16 -10.04 -15.70 -17.49
CA LYS A 16 -9.62 -16.69 -18.50
C LYS A 16 -9.57 -18.11 -17.92
N ILE A 17 -9.20 -18.23 -16.65
CA ILE A 17 -9.14 -19.52 -15.95
C ILE A 17 -10.52 -19.85 -15.41
N THR A 18 -11.03 -21.03 -15.79
CA THR A 18 -12.34 -21.52 -15.35
C THR A 18 -12.45 -21.55 -13.83
N SER A 19 -13.53 -20.99 -13.30
CA SER A 19 -13.81 -20.87 -11.87
C SER A 19 -12.84 -19.96 -11.07
N SER A 20 -11.91 -19.27 -11.72
CA SER A 20 -11.04 -18.32 -11.05
C SER A 20 -11.59 -16.88 -11.17
N LYS A 21 -11.57 -16.18 -10.04
CA LYS A 21 -11.92 -14.75 -9.93
C LYS A 21 -10.72 -13.88 -9.55
N LYS A 22 -9.50 -14.45 -9.54
CA LYS A 22 -8.29 -13.71 -9.17
C LYS A 22 -8.07 -12.51 -10.07
N GLY A 23 -7.55 -11.44 -9.50
CA GLY A 23 -7.45 -10.13 -10.10
C GLY A 23 -8.67 -9.27 -9.80
N ASP A 24 -8.57 -8.44 -8.77
CA ASP A 24 -9.69 -7.61 -8.28
C ASP A 24 -10.00 -6.45 -9.22
N PHE A 25 -8.95 -5.85 -9.80
CA PHE A 25 -9.08 -4.77 -10.78
C PHE A 25 -8.12 -4.99 -11.95
N VAL A 26 -8.56 -4.59 -13.14
CA VAL A 26 -7.71 -4.55 -14.33
C VAL A 26 -7.70 -3.14 -14.89
N LEU A 27 -6.50 -2.62 -15.10
CA LEU A 27 -6.25 -1.34 -15.74
C LEU A 27 -5.68 -1.57 -17.14
N THR A 28 -6.38 -1.13 -18.17
CA THR A 28 -5.90 -1.15 -19.55
C THR A 28 -5.27 0.21 -19.89
N LEU A 29 -4.00 0.18 -20.27
CA LEU A 29 -3.24 1.35 -20.72
C LEU A 29 -3.57 1.61 -22.19
N TRP A 30 -4.29 2.68 -22.48
CA TRP A 30 -4.80 2.95 -23.82
C TRP A 30 -3.71 3.19 -24.87
N ASP A 31 -2.58 3.81 -24.44
CA ASP A 31 -1.49 4.25 -25.33
C ASP A 31 -0.56 3.13 -25.79
N ILE A 32 -0.45 2.05 -25.02
CA ILE A 32 0.39 0.90 -25.31
C ILE A 32 -0.37 -0.42 -25.37
N ASN A 33 -1.68 -0.40 -25.13
CA ASN A 33 -2.57 -1.57 -25.11
C ASN A 33 -2.07 -2.71 -24.21
N LYS A 34 -1.53 -2.34 -23.04
CA LYS A 34 -1.05 -3.26 -22.02
C LYS A 34 -1.97 -3.22 -20.80
N LYS A 35 -1.98 -4.31 -20.04
CA LYS A 35 -2.85 -4.44 -18.86
C LYS A 35 -2.05 -4.61 -17.60
N ILE A 36 -2.50 -3.93 -16.54
CA ILE A 36 -2.02 -4.10 -15.17
C ILE A 36 -3.16 -4.71 -14.37
N VAL A 37 -2.92 -5.84 -13.70
CA VAL A 37 -3.86 -6.43 -12.75
C VAL A 37 -3.47 -6.06 -11.33
N PHE A 38 -4.47 -5.69 -10.52
CA PHE A 38 -4.32 -5.45 -9.09
C PHE A 38 -4.99 -6.58 -8.33
N GLU A 39 -4.27 -7.16 -7.39
CA GLU A 39 -4.75 -8.16 -6.45
C GLU A 39 -4.64 -7.60 -5.04
N MET A 40 -5.75 -7.45 -4.34
CA MET A 40 -5.82 -6.81 -3.02
C MET A 40 -6.02 -7.86 -1.92
N LYS A 41 -5.24 -7.77 -0.84
CA LYS A 41 -5.31 -8.71 0.27
C LYS A 41 -5.37 -8.02 1.61
N ASP A 42 -6.30 -8.52 2.41
CA ASP A 42 -6.46 -8.19 3.82
C ASP A 42 -6.25 -9.48 4.63
N LYS A 43 -4.99 -9.76 4.97
CA LYS A 43 -4.56 -10.96 5.71
C LYS A 43 -3.50 -10.58 6.73
N ASP A 44 -3.52 -11.24 7.89
CA ASP A 44 -2.59 -10.99 8.99
C ASP A 44 -1.15 -11.43 8.71
N SER A 45 -0.98 -12.45 7.87
CA SER A 45 0.35 -12.99 7.51
C SER A 45 0.39 -13.47 6.07
N ILE A 46 1.37 -12.98 5.33
CA ILE A 46 1.56 -13.24 3.91
C ILE A 46 3.02 -13.64 3.68
N SER A 47 3.25 -14.78 3.01
CA SER A 47 4.59 -15.20 2.60
C SER A 47 4.93 -14.73 1.19
N GLU A 48 6.22 -14.56 0.88
CA GLU A 48 6.67 -14.25 -0.49
C GLU A 48 6.16 -15.27 -1.52
N LYS A 49 6.21 -16.55 -1.17
CA LYS A 49 5.68 -17.61 -2.05
C LYS A 49 4.21 -17.43 -2.36
N TYR A 50 3.41 -17.00 -1.37
CA TYR A 50 1.99 -16.72 -1.57
C TYR A 50 1.79 -15.53 -2.50
N ILE A 51 2.57 -14.46 -2.33
CA ILE A 51 2.53 -13.27 -3.20
C ILE A 51 2.78 -13.66 -4.65
N HIS A 52 3.86 -14.40 -4.92
CA HIS A 52 4.20 -14.84 -6.28
C HIS A 52 3.11 -15.72 -6.88
N SER A 53 2.54 -16.66 -6.11
CA SER A 53 1.46 -17.51 -6.59
C SER A 53 0.22 -16.71 -6.94
N GLU A 54 -0.22 -15.79 -6.08
CA GLU A 54 -1.41 -14.98 -6.32
C GLU A 54 -1.23 -14.05 -7.53
N LEU A 55 -0.05 -13.43 -7.68
CA LEU A 55 0.23 -12.56 -8.82
C LEU A 55 0.30 -13.33 -10.14
N ASN A 56 0.97 -14.48 -10.17
CA ASN A 56 1.00 -15.33 -11.36
C ASN A 56 -0.42 -15.72 -11.80
N ASP A 57 -1.22 -16.20 -10.85
CA ASP A 57 -2.59 -16.61 -11.12
C ASP A 57 -3.46 -15.42 -11.58
N ALA A 58 -3.29 -14.24 -10.99
CA ALA A 58 -4.04 -13.04 -11.37
C ALA A 58 -3.64 -12.55 -12.77
N ILE A 59 -2.34 -12.50 -13.08
CA ILE A 59 -1.81 -12.13 -14.40
C ILE A 59 -2.36 -13.07 -15.47
N GLU A 60 -2.27 -14.39 -15.26
CA GLU A 60 -2.77 -15.38 -16.19
C GLU A 60 -4.30 -15.29 -16.35
N ASN A 61 -5.04 -15.19 -15.22
CA ASN A 61 -6.49 -15.14 -15.22
C ASN A 61 -7.06 -13.90 -15.94
N ARG A 62 -6.36 -12.77 -15.86
CA ARG A 62 -6.78 -11.49 -16.46
C ARG A 62 -6.11 -11.19 -17.81
N ASP A 63 -5.23 -12.07 -18.28
CA ASP A 63 -4.43 -11.84 -19.47
C ASP A 63 -3.72 -10.48 -19.38
N ALA A 64 -3.07 -10.25 -18.24
CA ALA A 64 -2.39 -9.01 -17.92
C ALA A 64 -0.88 -9.13 -18.17
N ASP A 65 -0.21 -7.99 -18.34
CA ASP A 65 1.22 -7.93 -18.61
C ASP A 65 2.02 -7.68 -17.31
N TYR A 66 1.36 -7.12 -16.30
CA TYR A 66 1.97 -6.72 -15.04
C TYR A 66 1.00 -6.92 -13.88
N GLY A 67 1.49 -7.38 -12.74
CA GLY A 67 0.71 -7.60 -11.53
C GLY A 67 1.14 -6.71 -10.38
N VAL A 68 0.18 -6.14 -9.67
CA VAL A 68 0.36 -5.34 -8.46
C VAL A 68 -0.39 -6.00 -7.31
N PHE A 69 0.35 -6.46 -6.31
CA PHE A 69 -0.19 -7.01 -5.08
C PHE A 69 -0.28 -5.92 -4.02
N VAL A 70 -1.48 -5.58 -3.62
CA VAL A 70 -1.75 -4.53 -2.65
C VAL A 70 -2.15 -5.15 -1.31
N VAL A 71 -1.43 -4.81 -0.26
CA VAL A 71 -1.70 -5.30 1.10
C VAL A 71 -2.22 -4.16 1.95
N LYS A 72 -3.28 -4.43 2.70
CA LYS A 72 -3.89 -3.45 3.60
C LYS A 72 -2.95 -3.04 4.75
N ASN A 73 -2.13 -3.95 5.24
CA ASN A 73 -1.23 -3.70 6.36
C ASN A 73 0.19 -4.19 6.07
N LYS A 74 1.20 -3.29 6.22
CA LYS A 74 2.61 -3.64 6.05
C LYS A 74 3.05 -4.78 6.99
N ASN A 75 2.52 -4.83 8.20
CA ASN A 75 2.90 -5.86 9.17
C ASN A 75 2.51 -7.27 8.75
N SER A 76 1.62 -7.41 7.76
CA SER A 76 1.27 -8.69 7.15
C SER A 76 2.35 -9.24 6.21
N LEU A 77 3.27 -8.38 5.76
CA LEU A 77 4.34 -8.73 4.84
C LEU A 77 5.63 -9.11 5.59
N PRO A 78 6.45 -10.02 5.05
CA PRO A 78 7.80 -10.26 5.54
C PRO A 78 8.64 -8.98 5.50
N ASP A 79 9.60 -8.85 6.42
CA ASP A 79 10.49 -7.68 6.45
C ASP A 79 11.34 -7.55 5.17
N SER A 80 11.69 -8.68 4.54
CA SER A 80 12.38 -8.73 3.25
C SER A 80 11.61 -8.07 2.11
N VAL A 81 10.28 -8.05 2.17
CA VAL A 81 9.41 -7.43 1.17
C VAL A 81 9.33 -5.91 1.34
N GLY A 82 9.27 -5.46 2.59
CA GLY A 82 9.15 -4.03 2.89
C GLY A 82 7.80 -3.44 2.51
N TRP A 83 7.78 -2.14 2.22
CA TRP A 83 6.58 -1.39 1.84
C TRP A 83 6.30 -1.43 0.34
N PHE A 84 7.33 -1.63 -0.45
CA PHE A 84 7.28 -1.59 -1.90
C PHE A 84 8.44 -2.41 -2.46
N ASN A 85 8.14 -3.44 -3.23
CA ASN A 85 9.16 -4.29 -3.83
C ASN A 85 8.72 -4.85 -5.18
N GLU A 86 9.63 -4.88 -6.14
CA GLU A 86 9.41 -5.47 -7.46
C GLU A 86 10.19 -6.76 -7.61
N TYR A 87 9.53 -7.79 -8.13
CA TYR A 87 10.12 -9.09 -8.46
C TYR A 87 9.91 -9.41 -9.93
N ASP A 88 10.82 -10.16 -10.51
CA ASP A 88 10.72 -10.72 -11.87
C ASP A 88 10.41 -9.70 -12.98
N GLY A 89 10.47 -8.40 -12.68
CA GLY A 89 10.23 -7.31 -13.62
C GLY A 89 8.76 -7.02 -13.93
N ASN A 90 7.83 -7.84 -13.45
CA ASN A 90 6.40 -7.67 -13.67
C ASN A 90 5.51 -8.01 -12.45
N HIS A 91 6.11 -8.26 -11.30
CA HIS A 91 5.43 -8.48 -10.03
C HIS A 91 5.80 -7.35 -9.06
N LEU A 92 4.84 -6.57 -8.65
CA LEU A 92 5.03 -5.49 -7.69
C LEU A 92 4.20 -5.72 -6.45
N VAL A 93 4.78 -5.51 -5.29
CA VAL A 93 4.09 -5.53 -4.00
C VAL A 93 4.10 -4.14 -3.42
N CYS A 94 2.97 -3.68 -2.93
CA CYS A 94 2.91 -2.46 -2.14
C CYS A 94 1.94 -2.63 -0.95
N ALA A 95 2.27 -2.00 0.17
CA ALA A 95 1.39 -1.91 1.32
C ALA A 95 0.79 -0.50 1.40
N VAL A 96 -0.50 -0.42 1.72
CA VAL A 96 -1.14 0.84 2.09
C VAL A 96 -1.01 1.06 3.59
N GLU A 97 -1.14 2.30 4.03
CA GLU A 97 -1.16 2.65 5.44
C GLU A 97 -2.60 2.70 5.94
N THR A 98 -2.85 2.09 7.08
CA THR A 98 -4.15 2.11 7.74
C THR A 98 -4.04 2.74 9.12
N ASP A 99 -5.11 3.35 9.57
CA ASP A 99 -5.25 3.86 10.94
C ASP A 99 -5.57 2.72 11.95
N ASP A 100 -5.83 3.09 13.21
CA ASP A 100 -6.17 2.14 14.27
C ASP A 100 -7.54 1.46 14.08
N ASN A 101 -8.41 2.03 13.24
CA ASN A 101 -9.70 1.45 12.87
C ASN A 101 -9.59 0.61 11.59
N GLU A 102 -8.36 0.39 11.11
CA GLU A 102 -8.04 -0.30 9.85
C GLU A 102 -8.61 0.40 8.60
N GLU A 103 -8.89 1.69 8.67
CA GLU A 103 -9.23 2.48 7.50
C GLU A 103 -7.97 2.91 6.75
N VAL A 104 -8.03 2.89 5.43
CA VAL A 104 -6.90 3.31 4.58
C VAL A 104 -6.71 4.82 4.72
N MET A 105 -5.59 5.22 5.30
CA MET A 105 -5.24 6.62 5.49
C MET A 105 -4.78 7.30 4.20
N ASP A 106 -4.12 6.53 3.33
CA ASP A 106 -3.44 7.11 2.17
C ASP A 106 -3.35 6.09 1.02
N GLY A 107 -3.91 6.45 -0.13
CA GLY A 107 -3.86 5.66 -1.36
C GLY A 107 -2.63 5.95 -2.24
N GLU A 108 -1.73 6.83 -1.83
CA GLU A 108 -0.57 7.26 -2.64
C GLU A 108 0.35 6.09 -3.03
N MET A 109 0.51 5.08 -2.18
CA MET A 109 1.33 3.91 -2.51
C MET A 109 0.77 3.13 -3.70
N VAL A 110 -0.55 3.02 -3.83
CA VAL A 110 -1.20 2.39 -4.99
C VAL A 110 -0.99 3.23 -6.25
N HIS A 111 -1.06 4.57 -6.10
CA HIS A 111 -0.80 5.48 -7.21
C HIS A 111 0.66 5.40 -7.69
N ILE A 112 1.61 5.31 -6.77
CA ILE A 112 3.03 5.10 -7.09
C ILE A 112 3.21 3.74 -7.79
N ALA A 113 2.57 2.68 -7.28
CA ALA A 113 2.62 1.35 -7.89
C ALA A 113 2.07 1.35 -9.33
N TYR A 114 0.97 2.04 -9.57
CA TYR A 114 0.45 2.25 -10.92
C TYR A 114 1.45 2.95 -11.83
N LYS A 115 2.00 4.09 -11.39
CA LYS A 115 2.99 4.84 -12.19
C LYS A 115 4.23 4.01 -12.50
N TRP A 116 4.69 3.24 -11.53
CA TRP A 116 5.81 2.32 -11.67
C TRP A 116 5.52 1.25 -12.73
N ALA A 117 4.44 0.48 -12.56
CA ALA A 117 4.04 -0.56 -13.51
C ALA A 117 3.88 -0.01 -14.93
N ARG A 118 3.25 1.18 -15.07
CA ARG A 118 3.11 1.87 -16.34
C ARG A 118 4.46 2.22 -16.97
N ALA A 119 5.41 2.72 -16.17
CA ALA A 119 6.75 3.06 -16.65
C ALA A 119 7.50 1.81 -17.12
N ARG A 120 7.42 0.70 -16.36
CA ARG A 120 8.03 -0.59 -16.72
C ARG A 120 7.51 -1.10 -18.06
N LEU A 121 6.18 -1.14 -18.24
CA LEU A 121 5.56 -1.58 -19.50
C LEU A 121 5.90 -0.66 -20.69
N ARG A 122 6.03 0.64 -20.48
CA ARG A 122 6.48 1.56 -21.52
C ARG A 122 7.95 1.34 -21.92
N ILE A 123 8.82 1.05 -20.97
CA ILE A 123 10.23 0.74 -21.24
C ILE A 123 10.32 -0.54 -22.07
N GLU A 124 9.56 -1.57 -21.70
CA GLU A 124 9.53 -2.86 -22.39
C GLU A 124 9.03 -2.73 -23.85
N THR A 125 8.01 -1.88 -24.06
CA THR A 125 7.44 -1.65 -25.41
C THR A 125 8.28 -0.72 -26.27
N SER A 126 9.18 0.07 -25.69
CA SER A 126 10.03 1.05 -26.40
C SER A 126 11.24 0.38 -27.03
N LYS A 127 11.06 -0.37 -28.13
CA LYS A 127 12.15 -1.07 -28.84
C LYS A 127 13.19 -0.15 -29.50
N GLU A 128 12.99 1.17 -29.56
CA GLU A 128 13.79 2.08 -30.40
C GLU A 128 14.71 3.05 -29.70
N LYS A 129 14.67 3.19 -28.38
CA LYS A 129 15.64 4.04 -27.67
C LYS A 129 16.62 3.17 -26.93
N LYS A 130 17.93 3.40 -27.14
CA LYS A 130 18.99 2.96 -26.22
C LYS A 130 18.73 3.58 -24.84
N ILE A 131 17.79 2.99 -24.11
CA ILE A 131 17.53 3.36 -22.73
C ILE A 131 18.70 2.78 -21.95
N ASP A 132 19.45 3.63 -21.27
CA ASP A 132 20.49 3.19 -20.36
C ASP A 132 19.81 2.45 -19.17
N SER A 133 19.69 1.14 -19.36
CA SER A 133 19.05 0.25 -18.37
C SER A 133 19.75 0.34 -17.01
N SER A 134 21.05 0.59 -16.97
CA SER A 134 21.82 0.69 -15.73
C SER A 134 21.44 1.96 -14.95
N SER A 135 21.29 3.08 -15.63
CA SER A 135 20.82 4.34 -15.03
C SER A 135 19.38 4.22 -14.50
N ILE A 136 18.52 3.51 -15.22
CA ILE A 136 17.14 3.28 -14.77
C ILE A 136 17.12 2.39 -13.54
N LEU A 137 17.83 1.28 -13.54
CA LEU A 137 17.91 0.37 -12.38
C LEU A 137 18.45 1.08 -11.14
N SER A 138 19.49 1.92 -11.29
CA SER A 138 20.03 2.73 -10.20
C SER A 138 18.98 3.69 -9.63
N LYS A 139 18.26 4.42 -10.49
CA LYS A 139 17.18 5.33 -10.04
C LYS A 139 16.00 4.58 -9.42
N THR A 140 15.71 3.40 -9.91
CA THR A 140 14.70 2.50 -9.37
C THR A 140 15.01 2.12 -7.93
N SER A 141 16.23 1.67 -7.66
CA SER A 141 16.71 1.35 -6.30
C SER A 141 16.65 2.59 -5.39
N GLU A 142 17.11 3.74 -5.86
CA GLU A 142 17.05 5.00 -5.11
C GLU A 142 15.60 5.39 -4.73
N ILE A 143 14.65 5.18 -5.64
CA ILE A 143 13.22 5.45 -5.37
C ILE A 143 12.70 4.48 -4.31
N GLN A 144 13.03 3.19 -4.40
CA GLN A 144 12.62 2.18 -3.40
C GLN A 144 13.13 2.54 -2.00
N ASP A 145 14.40 2.95 -1.89
CA ASP A 145 14.99 3.37 -0.61
C ASP A 145 14.28 4.60 -0.05
N LYS A 146 14.03 5.61 -0.88
CA LYS A 146 13.31 6.84 -0.47
C LYS A 146 11.86 6.56 -0.06
N LEU A 147 11.18 5.64 -0.73
CA LEU A 147 9.84 5.21 -0.32
C LEU A 147 9.88 4.53 1.06
N GLY A 148 10.86 3.67 1.31
CA GLY A 148 11.08 3.07 2.62
C GLY A 148 11.30 4.11 3.72
N ASP A 149 12.08 5.15 3.45
CA ASP A 149 12.34 6.23 4.41
C ASP A 149 11.11 7.11 4.63
N LEU A 150 10.37 7.44 3.58
CA LEU A 150 9.12 8.18 3.69
C LEU A 150 8.11 7.46 4.59
N MET A 151 7.98 6.15 4.41
CA MET A 151 7.06 5.36 5.23
C MET A 151 7.50 5.25 6.69
N LYS A 152 8.81 5.20 6.97
CA LYS A 152 9.33 5.30 8.34
C LYS A 152 8.95 6.64 9.00
N ILE A 153 9.10 7.75 8.27
CA ILE A 153 8.73 9.08 8.76
C ILE A 153 7.22 9.15 9.04
N LYS A 154 6.38 8.71 8.12
CA LYS A 154 4.92 8.67 8.31
C LYS A 154 4.54 7.90 9.58
N ARG A 155 5.13 6.70 9.77
CA ARG A 155 4.90 5.89 10.97
C ARG A 155 5.34 6.60 12.26
N GLN A 156 6.45 7.33 12.23
CA GLN A 156 6.88 8.13 13.38
C GLN A 156 5.90 9.25 13.68
N CYS A 157 5.38 9.95 12.68
CA CYS A 157 4.33 10.96 12.85
C CYS A 157 3.08 10.38 13.50
N THR A 158 2.58 9.25 13.01
CA THR A 158 1.43 8.55 13.61
C THR A 158 1.69 8.18 15.09
N ASN A 159 2.89 7.70 15.42
CA ASN A 159 3.24 7.39 16.81
C ASN A 159 3.28 8.65 17.70
N ILE A 160 3.74 9.78 17.17
CA ILE A 160 3.75 11.07 17.89
C ILE A 160 2.31 11.52 18.15
N ASP A 161 1.43 11.41 17.16
CA ASP A 161 0.01 11.77 17.31
C ASP A 161 -0.67 10.93 18.39
N LYS A 162 -0.46 9.61 18.39
CA LYS A 162 -0.95 8.70 19.44
C LYS A 162 -0.41 9.06 20.83
N SER A 163 0.87 9.35 20.93
CA SER A 163 1.49 9.75 22.19
C SER A 163 0.92 11.08 22.69
N THR A 164 0.67 12.01 21.79
CA THR A 164 0.08 13.31 22.12
C THR A 164 -1.35 13.15 22.65
N GLU A 165 -2.15 12.28 22.04
CA GLU A 165 -3.52 12.02 22.52
C GLU A 165 -3.53 11.30 23.89
N ALA A 166 -2.63 10.35 24.11
CA ALA A 166 -2.46 9.72 25.42
C ALA A 166 -2.08 10.74 26.50
N ILE A 167 -1.16 11.64 26.22
CA ILE A 167 -0.79 12.73 27.13
C ILE A 167 -1.99 13.61 27.46
N ARG A 168 -2.76 14.03 26.46
CA ARG A 168 -3.99 14.83 26.65
C ARG A 168 -5.00 14.12 27.55
N THR A 169 -5.21 12.83 27.34
CA THR A 169 -6.13 12.02 28.16
C THR A 169 -5.65 11.96 29.60
N THR A 170 -4.37 11.62 29.84
CA THR A 170 -3.78 11.56 31.19
C THR A 170 -3.84 12.92 31.89
N THR A 171 -3.59 14.01 31.17
CA THR A 171 -3.70 15.36 31.71
C THR A 171 -5.09 15.66 32.22
N LYS A 172 -6.13 15.39 31.42
CA LYS A 172 -7.54 15.58 31.80
C LYS A 172 -7.94 14.73 33.02
N GLU A 173 -7.49 13.48 33.08
CA GLU A 173 -7.75 12.59 34.21
C GLU A 173 -7.07 13.11 35.48
N THR A 174 -5.83 13.58 35.38
CA THR A 174 -5.08 14.16 36.50
C THR A 174 -5.73 15.45 37.01
N GLU A 175 -6.12 16.35 36.11
CA GLU A 175 -6.85 17.58 36.47
C GLU A 175 -8.16 17.25 37.19
N LYS A 176 -8.91 16.26 36.74
CA LYS A 176 -10.13 15.83 37.42
C LYS A 176 -9.85 15.24 38.80
N ALA A 177 -8.81 14.41 38.92
CA ALA A 177 -8.42 13.84 40.21
C ALA A 177 -7.99 14.93 41.23
N ILE A 178 -7.19 15.91 40.80
CA ILE A 178 -6.79 17.05 41.64
C ILE A 178 -8.03 17.82 42.08
N LYS A 179 -8.97 18.10 41.20
CA LYS A 179 -10.19 18.82 41.50
C LYS A 179 -11.02 18.12 42.57
N ASN A 180 -11.24 16.81 42.42
CA ASN A 180 -11.98 16.00 43.39
C ASN A 180 -11.27 16.04 44.78
N GLN A 181 -9.94 15.89 44.81
CA GLN A 181 -9.18 15.97 46.07
C GLN A 181 -9.30 17.31 46.76
N VAL A 182 -9.31 18.41 45.99
CA VAL A 182 -9.52 19.77 46.54
C VAL A 182 -10.93 19.91 47.10
N ASP A 183 -11.94 19.41 46.41
CA ASP A 183 -13.34 19.42 46.86
C ASP A 183 -13.50 18.62 48.18
N ASP A 184 -12.90 17.42 48.27
CA ASP A 184 -12.89 16.59 49.49
C ASP A 184 -12.24 17.30 50.68
N ILE A 185 -11.13 18.05 50.47
CA ILE A 185 -10.47 18.84 51.48
C ILE A 185 -11.40 19.96 51.96
N ILE A 186 -12.05 20.68 51.05
CA ILE A 186 -12.95 21.77 51.38
C ILE A 186 -14.13 21.26 52.24
N GLU A 187 -14.73 20.11 51.86
CA GLU A 187 -15.79 19.50 52.65
C GLU A 187 -15.31 19.12 54.05
N SER A 188 -14.09 18.59 54.18
CA SER A 188 -13.52 18.16 55.46
C SER A 188 -13.25 19.32 56.42
N ILE A 189 -13.01 20.53 55.91
CA ILE A 189 -12.74 21.73 56.69
C ILE A 189 -14.06 22.45 57.09
N SER A 190 -15.12 22.20 56.35
CA SER A 190 -16.42 22.86 56.54
C SER A 190 -17.34 22.18 57.58
N GLN A 191 -16.90 21.03 58.10
CA GLN A 191 -17.52 20.31 59.22
C GLN A 191 -16.88 20.73 60.57
#